data_bab7bfb13e57194df1e39263a6836aab
#
_entry.id   bab7bfb13e57194df1e39263a6836aab
#
_cell.length_a   1.000
_cell.length_b   1.000
_cell.length_c   1.000
_cell.angle_alpha   90.00
_cell.angle_beta   90.00
_cell.angle_gamma   90.00
#
_symmetry.space_group_name_H-M   'P 1'
#
loop_
_entity.id
_entity.type
_entity.pdbx_description
1 polymer ?
#
loop_
_entity_poly.entity_id
_entity_poly.type
_entity_poly.pdbx_seq_one_letter_code
_entity_poly.pdbx_strand_id
1 'polypeptide(L)'
;MSVSLTSLAIPRLDVSASDIRSMFRVFGENFNGVSMETFERDLNSKNWVILLRDAMTHEIEGFSTLALYETSFNDKALSVVYSGDTIIRHEYWGTPQLPSTWIKTVLEKSADMVQPLYWLLISSGYKTYRFLTVFYKEFYPRYDVPTPPDIQSLMEHLASQRFGSDYRCEEGVVRFRDGATPLREGVAEVTEQRLHDPHVAFYLERNPGYIDGDELVCITRVHPDNFTPAGRRMAR
;
A
#
# COMPACT_ATOMS: atom_id res chain seq x y z
N MET A 1 -0.92 -23.86 -18.80
CA MET A 1 -1.26 -22.70 -19.66
C MET A 1 -0.66 -21.47 -18.99
N SER A 2 0.02 -20.61 -19.75
CA SER A 2 0.52 -19.35 -19.19
C SER A 2 -0.67 -18.45 -18.92
N VAL A 3 -0.94 -18.14 -17.66
CA VAL A 3 -1.99 -17.17 -17.28
C VAL A 3 -1.53 -15.80 -17.72
N SER A 4 -2.33 -15.11 -18.51
CA SER A 4 -2.10 -13.73 -18.93
C SER A 4 -2.93 -12.81 -18.05
N LEU A 5 -2.26 -11.90 -17.32
CA LEU A 5 -2.92 -10.92 -16.47
C LEU A 5 -2.96 -9.55 -17.16
N THR A 6 -4.08 -8.87 -17.01
CA THR A 6 -4.25 -7.45 -17.38
C THR A 6 -4.45 -6.61 -16.14
N SER A 7 -3.98 -5.36 -16.16
CA SER A 7 -4.16 -4.44 -15.05
C SER A 7 -4.56 -3.06 -15.55
N LEU A 8 -5.60 -2.48 -14.93
CA LEU A 8 -6.17 -1.19 -15.32
C LEU A 8 -6.54 -0.37 -14.09
N ALA A 9 -6.20 0.91 -14.11
CA ALA A 9 -6.67 1.88 -13.12
C ALA A 9 -7.96 2.53 -13.62
N ILE A 10 -8.98 2.54 -12.76
CA ILE A 10 -10.28 3.17 -13.03
C ILE A 10 -10.68 4.10 -11.88
N PRO A 11 -11.47 5.16 -12.15
CA PRO A 11 -12.05 5.95 -11.08
C PRO A 11 -12.88 5.07 -10.14
N ARG A 12 -12.85 5.36 -8.83
CA ARG A 12 -13.64 4.60 -7.85
C ARG A 12 -15.13 4.55 -8.21
N LEU A 13 -15.67 5.64 -8.74
CA LEU A 13 -17.09 5.74 -9.10
C LEU A 13 -17.48 4.83 -10.29
N ASP A 14 -16.51 4.44 -11.10
CA ASP A 14 -16.73 3.56 -12.27
C ASP A 14 -16.61 2.06 -11.92
N VAL A 15 -16.24 1.74 -10.67
CA VAL A 15 -16.17 0.34 -10.21
C VAL A 15 -17.57 -0.20 -10.06
N SER A 16 -17.89 -1.25 -10.80
CA SER A 16 -19.21 -1.87 -10.78
C SER A 16 -19.50 -2.60 -9.45
N ALA A 17 -20.78 -2.75 -9.10
CA ALA A 17 -21.17 -3.51 -7.91
C ALA A 17 -20.72 -4.98 -7.98
N SER A 18 -20.59 -5.56 -9.18
CA SER A 18 -20.05 -6.93 -9.35
C SER A 18 -18.55 -6.96 -9.04
N ASP A 19 -17.80 -5.93 -9.46
CA ASP A 19 -16.38 -5.82 -9.17
C ASP A 19 -16.13 -5.63 -7.68
N ILE A 20 -16.92 -4.78 -7.01
CA ILE A 20 -16.81 -4.57 -5.56
C ILE A 20 -16.98 -5.90 -4.81
N ARG A 21 -17.99 -6.71 -5.19
CA ARG A 21 -18.17 -8.04 -4.60
C ARG A 21 -17.02 -9.00 -4.87
N SER A 22 -16.43 -8.92 -6.07
CA SER A 22 -15.26 -9.74 -6.43
C SER A 22 -14.00 -9.29 -5.68
N MET A 23 -13.78 -7.99 -5.54
CA MET A 23 -12.71 -7.42 -4.72
C MET A 23 -12.87 -7.86 -3.25
N PHE A 24 -14.06 -7.76 -2.69
CA PHE A 24 -14.33 -8.20 -1.31
C PHE A 24 -14.05 -9.68 -1.09
N ARG A 25 -14.37 -10.54 -2.07
CA ARG A 25 -14.02 -11.96 -2.01
C ARG A 25 -12.52 -12.17 -1.94
N VAL A 26 -11.76 -11.52 -2.84
CA VAL A 26 -10.28 -11.58 -2.83
C VAL A 26 -9.70 -11.00 -1.53
N PHE A 27 -10.33 -9.94 -0.99
CA PHE A 27 -9.97 -9.39 0.31
C PHE A 27 -10.12 -10.43 1.43
N GLY A 28 -11.27 -11.09 1.50
CA GLY A 28 -11.56 -12.14 2.49
C GLY A 28 -10.71 -13.40 2.34
N GLU A 29 -10.08 -13.64 1.19
CA GLU A 29 -9.10 -14.73 1.01
C GLU A 29 -7.75 -14.43 1.70
N ASN A 30 -7.45 -13.16 1.96
CA ASN A 30 -6.18 -12.71 2.52
C ASN A 30 -6.27 -12.22 3.97
N PHE A 31 -7.44 -11.76 4.41
CA PHE A 31 -7.64 -11.16 5.72
C PHE A 31 -8.75 -11.86 6.51
N ASN A 32 -8.63 -11.87 7.84
CA ASN A 32 -9.67 -12.29 8.78
C ASN A 32 -10.48 -11.09 9.26
N GLY A 33 -11.67 -11.32 9.79
CA GLY A 33 -12.49 -10.28 10.42
C GLY A 33 -13.10 -9.25 9.45
N VAL A 34 -13.06 -9.51 8.14
CA VAL A 34 -13.54 -8.57 7.11
C VAL A 34 -15.07 -8.43 7.15
N SER A 35 -15.57 -7.20 7.00
CA SER A 35 -16.98 -6.92 6.79
C SER A 35 -17.18 -6.11 5.50
N MET A 36 -18.26 -6.40 4.77
CA MET A 36 -18.59 -5.68 3.53
C MET A 36 -18.81 -4.19 3.78
N GLU A 37 -19.46 -3.85 4.89
CA GLU A 37 -19.72 -2.46 5.29
C GLU A 37 -18.41 -1.67 5.49
N THR A 38 -17.45 -2.23 6.24
CA THR A 38 -16.15 -1.61 6.47
C THR A 38 -15.35 -1.50 5.18
N PHE A 39 -15.36 -2.55 4.37
CA PHE A 39 -14.70 -2.57 3.06
C PHE A 39 -15.25 -1.48 2.13
N GLU A 40 -16.58 -1.38 1.98
CA GLU A 40 -17.20 -0.36 1.13
C GLU A 40 -16.97 1.05 1.67
N ARG A 41 -17.02 1.25 2.98
CA ARG A 41 -16.72 2.54 3.61
C ARG A 41 -15.28 2.98 3.31
N ASP A 42 -14.31 2.09 3.46
CA ASP A 42 -12.92 2.39 3.14
C ASP A 42 -12.74 2.64 1.64
N LEU A 43 -13.27 1.77 0.80
CA LEU A 43 -13.24 1.90 -0.66
C LEU A 43 -13.83 3.24 -1.12
N ASN A 44 -14.91 3.73 -0.49
CA ASN A 44 -15.54 5.01 -0.81
C ASN A 44 -14.67 6.22 -0.44
N SER A 45 -13.64 6.04 0.39
CA SER A 45 -12.66 7.07 0.72
C SER A 45 -11.54 7.21 -0.33
N LYS A 46 -11.53 6.38 -1.37
CA LYS A 46 -10.51 6.36 -2.42
C LYS A 46 -11.01 7.04 -3.70
N ASN A 47 -10.08 7.52 -4.52
CA ASN A 47 -10.42 8.10 -5.84
C ASN A 47 -10.16 7.13 -6.99
N TRP A 48 -9.23 6.20 -6.83
CA TRP A 48 -8.82 5.28 -7.88
C TRP A 48 -8.75 3.84 -7.37
N VAL A 49 -9.07 2.91 -8.27
CA VAL A 49 -8.92 1.48 -8.05
C VAL A 49 -8.14 0.89 -9.21
N ILE A 50 -7.12 0.11 -8.89
CA ILE A 50 -6.40 -0.70 -9.87
C ILE A 50 -6.94 -2.12 -9.77
N LEU A 51 -7.45 -2.64 -10.87
CA LEU A 51 -7.94 -4.01 -10.97
C LEU A 51 -6.95 -4.86 -11.75
N LEU A 52 -6.54 -5.97 -11.17
CA LEU A 52 -5.76 -7.02 -11.82
C LEU A 52 -6.73 -8.15 -12.20
N ARG A 53 -6.81 -8.49 -13.49
CA ARG A 53 -7.74 -9.48 -14.01
C ARG A 53 -7.03 -10.57 -14.80
N ASP A 54 -7.56 -11.78 -14.74
CA ASP A 54 -7.25 -12.79 -15.74
C ASP A 54 -7.74 -12.32 -17.11
N ALA A 55 -6.88 -12.42 -18.13
CA ALA A 55 -7.18 -11.92 -19.48
C ALA A 55 -8.23 -12.77 -20.22
N MET A 56 -8.45 -14.01 -19.79
CA MET A 56 -9.37 -14.95 -20.42
C MET A 56 -10.74 -14.98 -19.74
N THR A 57 -10.75 -15.06 -18.42
CA THR A 57 -11.99 -15.17 -17.63
C THR A 57 -12.52 -13.82 -17.19
N HIS A 58 -11.70 -12.76 -17.23
CA HIS A 58 -11.96 -11.43 -16.69
C HIS A 58 -12.23 -11.39 -15.18
N GLU A 59 -11.98 -12.49 -14.47
CA GLU A 59 -12.07 -12.52 -13.02
C GLU A 59 -11.03 -11.62 -12.37
N ILE A 60 -11.38 -11.03 -11.21
CA ILE A 60 -10.45 -10.21 -10.43
C ILE A 60 -9.54 -11.14 -9.63
N GLU A 61 -8.24 -11.02 -9.89
CA GLU A 61 -7.17 -11.77 -9.25
C GLU A 61 -6.36 -10.93 -8.25
N GLY A 62 -6.62 -9.64 -8.23
CA GLY A 62 -6.03 -8.70 -7.30
C GLY A 62 -6.52 -7.28 -7.54
N PHE A 63 -6.23 -6.40 -6.60
CA PHE A 63 -6.54 -4.98 -6.72
C PHE A 63 -5.66 -4.13 -5.82
N SER A 64 -5.63 -2.83 -6.10
CA SER A 64 -5.10 -1.82 -5.18
C SER A 64 -6.00 -0.61 -5.18
N THR A 65 -6.14 0.04 -4.03
CA THR A 65 -6.96 1.25 -3.87
C THR A 65 -6.08 2.45 -3.58
N LEU A 66 -6.40 3.61 -4.16
CA LEU A 66 -5.60 4.82 -4.06
C LEU A 66 -6.46 6.01 -3.66
N ALA A 67 -5.97 6.78 -2.68
CA ALA A 67 -6.45 8.13 -2.42
C ALA A 67 -5.32 9.12 -2.73
N LEU A 68 -5.54 9.99 -3.72
CA LEU A 68 -4.63 11.07 -4.09
C LEU A 68 -5.26 12.39 -3.67
N TYR A 69 -4.57 13.17 -2.84
CA TYR A 69 -5.09 14.41 -2.28
C TYR A 69 -3.98 15.41 -2.00
N GLU A 70 -4.36 16.68 -1.86
CA GLU A 70 -3.49 17.77 -1.46
C GLU A 70 -3.67 18.09 0.02
N THR A 71 -2.59 18.49 0.67
CA THR A 71 -2.57 18.94 2.06
C THR A 71 -1.41 19.92 2.28
N SER A 72 -1.16 20.31 3.53
CA SER A 72 -0.01 21.14 3.88
C SER A 72 0.65 20.64 5.15
N PHE A 73 1.95 20.90 5.25
CA PHE A 73 2.76 20.66 6.44
C PHE A 73 3.75 21.82 6.62
N ASN A 74 3.78 22.45 7.81
CA ASN A 74 4.61 23.62 8.11
C ASN A 74 4.45 24.71 7.04
N ASP A 75 3.20 25.07 6.72
CA ASP A 75 2.80 26.07 5.71
C ASP A 75 3.27 25.78 4.27
N LYS A 76 3.73 24.58 3.99
CA LYS A 76 4.11 24.15 2.63
C LYS A 76 3.09 23.17 2.09
N ALA A 77 2.59 23.48 0.88
CA ALA A 77 1.70 22.58 0.17
C ALA A 77 2.44 21.32 -0.26
N LEU A 78 1.77 20.18 -0.16
CA LEU A 78 2.24 18.88 -0.63
C LEU A 78 1.08 18.02 -1.12
N SER A 79 1.38 17.07 -1.98
CA SER A 79 0.45 16.05 -2.44
C SER A 79 0.76 14.72 -1.78
N VAL A 80 -0.28 13.96 -1.48
CA VAL A 80 -0.15 12.64 -0.87
C VAL A 80 -0.90 11.63 -1.70
N VAL A 81 -0.24 10.52 -2.04
CA VAL A 81 -0.92 9.29 -2.40
C VAL A 81 -0.92 8.37 -1.20
N TYR A 82 -2.11 7.93 -0.80
CA TYR A 82 -2.30 6.88 0.18
C TYR A 82 -2.78 5.63 -0.56
N SER A 83 -2.07 4.53 -0.44
CA SER A 83 -2.59 3.24 -0.88
C SER A 83 -3.26 2.54 0.31
N GLY A 84 -4.52 2.21 0.10
CA GLY A 84 -5.25 1.32 0.98
C GLY A 84 -4.92 -0.13 0.68
N ASP A 85 -5.96 -0.97 0.60
CA ASP A 85 -5.77 -2.39 0.31
C ASP A 85 -4.99 -2.61 -0.98
N THR A 86 -3.95 -3.43 -0.91
CA THR A 86 -3.20 -3.93 -2.05
C THR A 86 -3.07 -5.43 -1.92
N ILE A 87 -3.84 -6.14 -2.70
CA ILE A 87 -4.03 -7.59 -2.58
C ILE A 87 -3.87 -8.24 -3.94
N ILE A 88 -3.13 -9.35 -3.95
CA ILE A 88 -3.00 -10.23 -5.11
C ILE A 88 -3.18 -11.66 -4.61
N ARG A 89 -3.96 -12.49 -5.29
CA ARG A 89 -4.07 -13.91 -4.99
C ARG A 89 -2.71 -14.58 -5.02
N HIS A 90 -2.53 -15.55 -4.16
CA HIS A 90 -1.24 -16.21 -3.91
C HIS A 90 -0.57 -16.74 -5.20
N GLU A 91 -1.36 -17.28 -6.11
CA GLU A 91 -0.91 -17.85 -7.39
C GLU A 91 -0.23 -16.81 -8.30
N TYR A 92 -0.51 -15.51 -8.07
CA TYR A 92 -0.01 -14.40 -8.88
C TYR A 92 1.00 -13.51 -8.15
N TRP A 93 1.47 -13.91 -6.98
CA TRP A 93 2.50 -13.15 -6.27
C TRP A 93 3.77 -13.00 -7.09
N GLY A 94 4.33 -11.81 -7.10
CA GLY A 94 5.53 -11.49 -7.88
C GLY A 94 5.25 -11.02 -9.30
N THR A 95 3.98 -10.97 -9.73
CA THR A 95 3.61 -10.39 -11.02
C THR A 95 3.94 -8.89 -11.08
N PRO A 96 4.51 -8.40 -12.19
CA PRO A 96 4.86 -6.99 -12.33
C PRO A 96 3.69 -6.08 -12.69
N GLN A 97 2.54 -6.64 -13.09
CA GLN A 97 1.42 -5.87 -13.65
C GLN A 97 0.85 -4.88 -12.63
N LEU A 98 0.51 -5.33 -11.43
CA LEU A 98 -0.05 -4.44 -10.42
C LEU A 98 0.91 -3.32 -9.99
N PRO A 99 2.19 -3.60 -9.60
CA PRO A 99 3.14 -2.55 -9.27
C PRO A 99 3.43 -1.58 -10.43
N SER A 100 3.51 -2.08 -11.67
CA SER A 100 3.71 -1.23 -12.83
C SER A 100 2.52 -0.30 -13.05
N THR A 101 1.29 -0.82 -13.00
CA THR A 101 0.09 0.00 -13.15
C THR A 101 -0.04 1.00 -12.01
N TRP A 102 0.30 0.60 -10.77
CA TRP A 102 0.30 1.50 -9.62
C TRP A 102 1.23 2.70 -9.83
N ILE A 103 2.51 2.45 -10.16
CA ILE A 103 3.51 3.52 -10.36
C ILE A 103 3.10 4.42 -11.54
N LYS A 104 2.68 3.85 -12.67
CA LYS A 104 2.22 4.61 -13.85
C LYS A 104 1.02 5.49 -13.53
N THR A 105 0.02 4.92 -12.85
CA THR A 105 -1.19 5.66 -12.46
C THR A 105 -0.85 6.83 -11.55
N VAL A 106 -0.02 6.62 -10.53
CA VAL A 106 0.37 7.70 -9.62
C VAL A 106 1.13 8.79 -10.37
N LEU A 107 2.08 8.46 -11.23
CA LEU A 107 2.82 9.44 -12.02
C LEU A 107 1.93 10.20 -13.00
N GLU A 108 1.00 9.50 -13.67
CA GLU A 108 0.05 10.12 -14.60
C GLU A 108 -0.89 11.10 -13.87
N LYS A 109 -1.49 10.65 -12.77
CA LYS A 109 -2.48 11.47 -12.03
C LYS A 109 -1.84 12.62 -11.25
N SER A 110 -0.55 12.58 -11.02
CA SER A 110 0.22 13.65 -10.37
C SER A 110 1.02 14.51 -11.36
N ALA A 111 0.92 14.30 -12.67
CA ALA A 111 1.75 14.97 -13.67
C ALA A 111 1.63 16.50 -13.63
N ASP A 112 0.45 17.03 -13.33
CA ASP A 112 0.17 18.47 -13.26
C ASP A 112 0.38 19.05 -11.85
N MET A 113 0.77 18.23 -10.86
CA MET A 113 1.00 18.68 -9.49
C MET A 113 2.39 19.34 -9.38
N VAL A 114 2.42 20.55 -8.87
CA VAL A 114 3.66 21.33 -8.69
C VAL A 114 4.34 20.99 -7.36
N GLN A 115 3.53 20.63 -6.36
CA GLN A 115 4.03 20.34 -5.02
C GLN A 115 4.65 18.94 -4.92
N PRO A 116 5.58 18.73 -3.94
CA PRO A 116 6.15 17.41 -3.71
C PRO A 116 5.07 16.36 -3.44
N LEU A 117 5.18 15.20 -4.09
CA LEU A 117 4.29 14.07 -3.88
C LEU A 117 4.94 13.06 -2.94
N TYR A 118 4.23 12.69 -1.89
CA TYR A 118 4.62 11.63 -0.95
C TYR A 118 3.65 10.46 -1.01
N TRP A 119 4.17 9.26 -0.90
CA TRP A 119 3.38 8.06 -0.69
C TRP A 119 3.35 7.74 0.81
N LEU A 120 2.17 7.87 1.40
CA LEU A 120 1.86 7.37 2.74
C LEU A 120 1.36 5.93 2.60
N LEU A 121 2.07 4.99 3.17
CA LEU A 121 1.78 3.57 3.13
C LEU A 121 1.58 3.06 4.56
N ILE A 122 0.54 2.27 4.79
CA ILE A 122 0.45 1.39 5.96
C ILE A 122 0.66 -0.05 5.51
N SER A 123 1.38 -0.82 6.30
CA SER A 123 1.81 -2.15 5.90
C SER A 123 1.42 -3.20 6.93
N SER A 124 0.45 -4.04 6.57
CA SER A 124 0.00 -5.20 7.36
C SER A 124 0.99 -6.37 7.32
N GLY A 125 1.93 -6.37 6.37
CA GLY A 125 2.89 -7.46 6.21
C GLY A 125 4.16 -7.05 5.47
N TYR A 126 5.27 -7.76 5.74
CA TYR A 126 6.57 -7.46 5.15
C TYR A 126 6.57 -7.45 3.61
N LYS A 127 5.66 -8.15 2.96
CA LYS A 127 5.56 -8.20 1.50
C LYS A 127 5.19 -6.84 0.93
N THR A 128 4.27 -6.13 1.58
CA THR A 128 3.89 -4.75 1.23
C THR A 128 5.03 -3.77 1.54
N TYR A 129 5.66 -3.88 2.71
CA TYR A 129 6.84 -3.07 3.05
C TYR A 129 7.98 -3.22 2.04
N ARG A 130 8.17 -4.41 1.47
CA ARG A 130 9.20 -4.66 0.45
C ARG A 130 8.98 -3.92 -0.87
N PHE A 131 7.80 -3.41 -1.16
CA PHE A 131 7.61 -2.49 -2.28
C PHE A 131 8.54 -1.27 -2.17
N LEU A 132 8.68 -0.72 -0.97
CA LEU A 132 9.56 0.41 -0.71
C LEU A 132 11.01 0.02 -1.00
N THR A 133 11.47 -1.10 -0.46
CA THR A 133 12.87 -1.55 -0.61
C THR A 133 13.24 -1.90 -2.05
N VAL A 134 12.28 -2.36 -2.84
CA VAL A 134 12.50 -2.77 -4.24
C VAL A 134 12.45 -1.58 -5.19
N PHE A 135 11.52 -0.65 -4.99
CA PHE A 135 11.25 0.38 -6.00
C PHE A 135 11.79 1.77 -5.65
N TYR A 136 12.11 2.03 -4.37
CA TYR A 136 12.57 3.35 -3.92
C TYR A 136 13.96 3.30 -3.28
N LYS A 137 14.78 4.32 -3.50
CA LYS A 137 16.10 4.48 -2.89
C LYS A 137 16.00 5.02 -1.47
N GLU A 138 15.08 5.98 -1.25
CA GLU A 138 14.82 6.62 0.02
C GLU A 138 13.37 6.39 0.42
N PHE A 139 13.18 5.81 1.58
CA PHE A 139 11.89 5.56 2.22
C PHE A 139 12.10 5.41 3.73
N TYR A 140 11.09 5.58 4.52
CA TYR A 140 11.18 5.51 5.97
C TYR A 140 9.93 4.85 6.56
N PRO A 141 10.08 4.15 7.73
CA PRO A 141 11.34 3.83 8.39
C PRO A 141 12.13 2.74 7.66
N ARG A 142 13.44 2.65 7.91
CA ARG A 142 14.33 1.63 7.33
C ARG A 142 15.45 1.26 8.31
N TYR A 143 16.06 0.07 8.14
CA TYR A 143 17.00 -0.47 9.11
C TYR A 143 18.38 0.22 9.11
N ASP A 144 18.83 0.70 7.97
CA ASP A 144 20.22 1.14 7.72
C ASP A 144 20.43 2.65 7.90
N VAL A 145 19.35 3.43 8.01
CA VAL A 145 19.41 4.87 8.20
C VAL A 145 18.28 5.31 9.13
N PRO A 146 18.57 6.13 10.17
CA PRO A 146 17.51 6.70 11.00
C PRO A 146 16.60 7.61 10.18
N THR A 147 15.32 7.64 10.52
CA THR A 147 14.38 8.57 9.89
C THR A 147 14.79 10.02 10.21
N PRO A 148 15.01 10.88 9.21
CA PRO A 148 15.28 12.30 9.45
C PRO A 148 14.15 12.95 10.24
N PRO A 149 14.45 13.89 11.18
CA PRO A 149 13.43 14.48 12.07
C PRO A 149 12.29 15.19 11.33
N ASP A 150 12.57 15.84 10.22
CA ASP A 150 11.57 16.51 9.37
C ASP A 150 10.64 15.50 8.67
N ILE A 151 11.18 14.38 8.21
CA ILE A 151 10.40 13.27 7.61
C ILE A 151 9.60 12.55 8.68
N GLN A 152 10.16 12.34 9.88
CA GLN A 152 9.43 11.76 11.00
C GLN A 152 8.22 12.62 11.37
N SER A 153 8.41 13.93 11.52
CA SER A 153 7.34 14.87 11.82
C SER A 153 6.28 14.93 10.71
N LEU A 154 6.69 14.87 9.44
CA LEU A 154 5.76 14.80 8.30
C LEU A 154 4.94 13.50 8.33
N MET A 155 5.58 12.36 8.55
CA MET A 155 4.93 11.05 8.62
C MET A 155 3.90 11.00 9.76
N GLU A 156 4.27 11.49 10.95
CA GLU A 156 3.39 11.58 12.12
C GLU A 156 2.19 12.51 11.84
N HIS A 157 2.42 13.66 11.22
CA HIS A 157 1.36 14.59 10.85
C HIS A 157 0.35 13.93 9.90
N LEU A 158 0.83 13.33 8.83
CA LEU A 158 -0.03 12.68 7.82
C LEU A 158 -0.79 11.48 8.40
N ALA A 159 -0.12 10.65 9.21
CA ALA A 159 -0.75 9.52 9.86
C ALA A 159 -1.80 9.94 10.89
N SER A 160 -1.50 10.96 11.70
CA SER A 160 -2.45 11.52 12.67
C SER A 160 -3.68 12.12 12.01
N GLN A 161 -3.50 12.86 10.91
CA GLN A 161 -4.62 13.41 10.14
C GLN A 161 -5.53 12.32 9.56
N ARG A 162 -4.93 11.21 9.07
CA ARG A 162 -5.69 10.18 8.38
C ARG A 162 -6.33 9.17 9.32
N PHE A 163 -5.64 8.77 10.36
CA PHE A 163 -6.03 7.64 11.23
C PHE A 163 -6.48 8.09 12.62
N GLY A 164 -6.26 9.36 12.98
CA GLY A 164 -6.69 9.91 14.27
C GLY A 164 -6.20 9.08 15.44
N SER A 165 -7.13 8.63 16.28
CA SER A 165 -6.84 7.86 17.50
C SER A 165 -6.36 6.43 17.24
N ASP A 166 -6.44 5.92 16.03
CA ASP A 166 -5.91 4.59 15.70
C ASP A 166 -4.40 4.62 15.41
N TYR A 167 -3.84 5.79 15.11
CA TYR A 167 -2.39 5.94 14.99
C TYR A 167 -1.70 5.96 16.35
N ARG A 168 -0.69 5.12 16.53
CA ARG A 168 0.17 5.02 17.70
C ARG A 168 1.53 5.67 17.39
N CYS A 169 1.65 6.95 17.70
CA CYS A 169 2.81 7.75 17.33
C CYS A 169 4.14 7.18 17.84
N GLU A 170 4.17 6.75 19.12
CA GLU A 170 5.39 6.19 19.74
C GLU A 170 5.84 4.87 19.09
N GLU A 171 4.87 4.07 18.62
CA GLU A 171 5.12 2.79 17.97
C GLU A 171 5.31 2.94 16.45
N GLY A 172 4.75 4.00 15.86
CA GLY A 172 4.76 4.25 14.42
C GLY A 172 3.84 3.31 13.63
N VAL A 173 2.77 2.82 14.28
CA VAL A 173 1.81 1.87 13.68
C VAL A 173 0.38 2.39 13.74
N VAL A 174 -0.46 1.93 12.85
CA VAL A 174 -1.92 2.05 12.93
C VAL A 174 -2.45 0.77 13.56
N ARG A 175 -3.24 0.91 14.63
CA ARG A 175 -3.92 -0.17 15.33
C ARG A 175 -5.41 0.15 15.34
N PHE A 176 -6.14 -0.44 14.44
CA PHE A 176 -7.58 -0.23 14.34
C PHE A 176 -8.28 -0.82 15.57
N ARG A 177 -9.03 0.01 16.30
CA ARG A 177 -9.77 -0.41 17.50
C ARG A 177 -10.97 -1.28 17.15
N ASP A 178 -11.65 -0.88 16.07
CA ASP A 178 -12.82 -1.55 15.54
C ASP A 178 -12.52 -2.02 14.11
N GLY A 179 -12.66 -3.34 13.88
CA GLY A 179 -12.47 -3.91 12.55
C GLY A 179 -11.02 -4.15 12.15
N ALA A 180 -10.14 -4.46 13.10
CA ALA A 180 -8.82 -4.98 12.75
C ALA A 180 -8.97 -6.19 11.82
N THR A 181 -8.23 -6.19 10.73
CA THR A 181 -8.25 -7.25 9.73
C THR A 181 -6.86 -7.90 9.64
N PRO A 182 -6.50 -8.80 10.57
CA PRO A 182 -5.22 -9.47 10.52
C PRO A 182 -5.11 -10.36 9.27
N LEU A 183 -3.91 -10.45 8.75
CA LEU A 183 -3.60 -11.36 7.64
C LEU A 183 -3.90 -12.81 8.03
N ARG A 184 -4.43 -13.59 7.08
CA ARG A 184 -4.62 -15.02 7.27
C ARG A 184 -3.29 -15.76 7.43
N GLU A 185 -3.36 -16.91 8.12
CA GLU A 185 -2.28 -17.88 8.14
C GLU A 185 -1.84 -18.22 6.69
N GLY A 186 -0.53 -18.39 6.48
CA GLY A 186 0.05 -18.55 5.12
C GLY A 186 0.30 -17.23 4.37
N VAL A 187 -0.50 -16.18 4.61
CA VAL A 187 -0.25 -14.83 4.05
C VAL A 187 0.73 -14.04 4.92
N ALA A 188 0.55 -14.10 6.23
CA ALA A 188 1.39 -13.41 7.22
C ALA A 188 2.78 -14.04 7.40
N GLU A 189 2.94 -15.32 7.06
CA GLU A 189 4.14 -16.09 7.35
C GLU A 189 5.41 -15.54 6.73
N VAL A 190 6.46 -15.53 7.55
CA VAL A 190 7.82 -15.17 7.16
C VAL A 190 8.68 -16.44 7.18
N THR A 191 9.16 -16.87 6.02
CA THR A 191 10.04 -18.04 5.93
C THR A 191 11.42 -17.74 6.55
N GLU A 192 12.11 -18.76 7.05
CA GLU A 192 13.47 -18.62 7.61
C GLU A 192 14.42 -17.90 6.63
N GLN A 193 14.33 -18.23 5.33
CA GLN A 193 15.14 -17.59 4.30
C GLN A 193 14.86 -16.06 4.25
N ARG A 194 13.64 -15.63 4.48
CA ARG A 194 13.25 -14.20 4.48
C ARG A 194 13.74 -13.46 5.72
N LEU A 195 13.94 -14.14 6.84
CA LEU A 195 14.51 -13.54 8.06
C LEU A 195 15.96 -13.06 7.87
N HIS A 196 16.69 -13.60 6.88
CA HIS A 196 18.02 -13.12 6.53
C HIS A 196 18.01 -11.78 5.75
N ASP A 197 16.87 -11.34 5.24
CA ASP A 197 16.72 -10.01 4.63
C ASP A 197 16.62 -8.97 5.75
N PRO A 198 17.59 -8.04 5.91
CA PRO A 198 17.61 -7.10 7.02
C PRO A 198 16.39 -6.17 7.04
N HIS A 199 15.77 -5.90 5.89
CA HIS A 199 14.54 -5.13 5.82
C HIS A 199 13.34 -5.91 6.37
N VAL A 200 13.31 -7.22 6.17
CA VAL A 200 12.24 -8.08 6.74
C VAL A 200 12.41 -8.17 8.25
N ALA A 201 13.63 -8.41 8.74
CA ALA A 201 13.93 -8.44 10.16
C ALA A 201 13.54 -7.11 10.85
N PHE A 202 13.91 -5.99 10.24
CA PHE A 202 13.53 -4.65 10.72
C PHE A 202 12.02 -4.44 10.76
N TYR A 203 11.30 -4.86 9.71
CA TYR A 203 9.84 -4.77 9.68
C TYR A 203 9.20 -5.50 10.86
N LEU A 204 9.65 -6.73 11.14
CA LEU A 204 9.13 -7.54 12.25
C LEU A 204 9.45 -6.94 13.62
N GLU A 205 10.62 -6.33 13.77
CA GLU A 205 11.01 -5.61 15.00
C GLU A 205 10.13 -4.36 15.21
N ARG A 206 9.87 -3.60 14.13
CA ARG A 206 9.11 -2.35 14.19
C ARG A 206 7.60 -2.55 14.28
N ASN A 207 7.09 -3.67 13.82
CA ASN A 207 5.67 -4.01 13.86
C ASN A 207 5.44 -5.42 14.42
N PRO A 208 5.75 -5.67 15.70
CA PRO A 208 5.55 -7.00 16.29
C PRO A 208 4.07 -7.41 16.35
N GLY A 209 3.14 -6.44 16.36
CA GLY A 209 1.69 -6.67 16.36
C GLY A 209 1.09 -6.95 14.96
N TYR A 210 1.91 -7.13 13.92
CA TYR A 210 1.38 -7.35 12.55
C TYR A 210 0.48 -8.58 12.43
N ILE A 211 0.71 -9.61 13.25
CA ILE A 211 -0.14 -10.81 13.29
C ILE A 211 -1.53 -10.53 13.86
N ASP A 212 -1.65 -9.49 14.68
CA ASP A 212 -2.90 -9.03 15.29
C ASP A 212 -3.59 -7.94 14.45
N GLY A 213 -2.98 -7.54 13.34
CA GLY A 213 -3.51 -6.56 12.40
C GLY A 213 -2.95 -5.15 12.56
N ASP A 214 -1.87 -4.94 13.33
CA ASP A 214 -1.16 -3.67 13.36
C ASP A 214 -0.48 -3.41 12.00
N GLU A 215 -0.49 -2.16 11.56
CA GLU A 215 0.07 -1.76 10.27
C GLU A 215 1.18 -0.71 10.44
N LEU A 216 2.38 -1.04 9.97
CA LEU A 216 3.52 -0.12 10.04
C LEU A 216 3.31 1.08 9.10
N VAL A 217 3.38 2.28 9.66
CA VAL A 217 3.31 3.53 8.86
C VAL A 217 4.67 3.76 8.19
N CYS A 218 4.61 3.97 6.88
CA CYS A 218 5.78 4.23 6.06
C CYS A 218 5.55 5.43 5.14
N ILE A 219 6.64 6.10 4.74
CA ILE A 219 6.60 7.22 3.82
C ILE A 219 7.75 7.16 2.82
N THR A 220 7.50 7.57 1.59
CA THR A 220 8.53 7.84 0.59
C THR A 220 8.11 8.97 -0.33
N ARG A 221 9.08 9.71 -0.87
CA ARG A 221 8.81 10.70 -1.92
C ARG A 221 8.65 9.99 -3.27
N VAL A 222 7.55 10.24 -3.95
CA VAL A 222 7.34 9.73 -5.32
C VAL A 222 7.95 10.73 -6.31
N HIS A 223 9.14 10.41 -6.77
CA HIS A 223 9.88 11.21 -7.75
C HIS A 223 10.79 10.31 -8.58
N PRO A 224 10.97 10.55 -9.90
CA PRO A 224 11.82 9.72 -10.77
C PRO A 224 13.24 9.50 -10.25
N ASP A 225 13.83 10.51 -9.59
CA ASP A 225 15.18 10.43 -9.01
C ASP A 225 15.24 9.48 -7.81
N ASN A 226 14.12 9.27 -7.12
CA ASN A 226 14.02 8.35 -6.01
C ASN A 226 13.77 6.90 -6.42
N PHE A 227 13.50 6.62 -7.67
CA PHE A 227 13.33 5.24 -8.12
C PHE A 227 14.65 4.49 -8.24
N THR A 228 14.66 3.25 -7.77
CA THR A 228 15.68 2.26 -8.09
C THR A 228 15.63 1.91 -9.59
N PRO A 229 16.61 1.16 -10.12
CA PRO A 229 16.50 0.61 -11.48
C PRO A 229 15.23 -0.23 -11.69
N ALA A 230 14.78 -0.96 -10.67
CA ALA A 230 13.53 -1.72 -10.73
C ALA A 230 12.30 -0.78 -10.79
N GLY A 231 12.24 0.26 -9.95
CA GLY A 231 11.18 1.27 -9.96
C GLY A 231 11.08 1.98 -11.32
N ARG A 232 12.21 2.36 -11.90
CA ARG A 232 12.24 2.97 -13.25
C ARG A 232 11.74 2.04 -14.36
N ARG A 233 11.95 0.72 -14.24
CA ARG A 233 11.38 -0.25 -15.20
C ARG A 233 9.85 -0.34 -15.07
N MET A 234 9.33 -0.25 -13.84
CA MET A 234 7.87 -0.26 -13.61
C MET A 234 7.19 1.03 -14.08
N ALA A 235 7.92 2.15 -14.11
CA ALA A 235 7.42 3.45 -14.56
C ALA A 235 7.36 3.61 -16.10
N ARG A 236 7.96 2.70 -16.86
CA ARG A 236 7.94 2.69 -18.34
C ARG A 236 6.71 1.96 -18.85
#